data_930a130461f3e9205bba5a2b9a4490be
#
_entry.id   930a130461f3e9205bba5a2b9a4490be
#
_cell.length_a   1.000
_cell.length_b   1.000
_cell.length_c   1.000
_cell.angle_alpha   90.00
_cell.angle_beta   90.00
_cell.angle_gamma   90.00
#
_symmetry.space_group_name_H-M   'P 1'
#
loop_
_entity.id
_entity.type
_entity.pdbx_description
1 polymer ?
#
loop_
_entity_poly.entity_id
_entity_poly.type
_entity_poly.pdbx_seq_one_letter_code
_entity_poly.pdbx_strand_id
1 'polypeptide(L)'
;AYHTNQQLWDAAFEFLKTQNLENMAPGKYPIIGEDVFATVSEAASHDSADVKWESHKKYIDLQYIIKGREVIGIADASKATITKPYTVDAMNYNADGKYYTTEPGKFFLFFPNDAHRPTIKAPGYDMVKKIVIKIRVL
;
A
#
# COMPACT_ATOMS: atom_id res chain seq x y z
N ALA A 1 -17.47 -9.17 17.37
CA ALA A 1 -16.48 -10.18 17.73
C ALA A 1 -15.07 -9.59 17.65
N TYR A 2 -14.24 -9.95 18.59
CA TYR A 2 -12.85 -9.53 18.58
C TYR A 2 -11.99 -10.47 17.73
N HIS A 3 -11.10 -9.88 16.93
CA HIS A 3 -10.13 -10.63 16.14
C HIS A 3 -8.73 -10.38 16.69
N THR A 4 -7.89 -11.40 16.69
CA THR A 4 -6.47 -11.25 17.03
C THR A 4 -5.70 -10.68 15.82
N ASN A 5 -4.51 -10.15 16.06
CA ASN A 5 -3.61 -9.74 14.98
C ASN A 5 -3.37 -10.88 13.99
N GLN A 6 -3.15 -12.10 14.49
CA GLN A 6 -2.94 -13.27 13.65
C GLN A 6 -4.13 -13.55 12.74
N GLN A 7 -5.35 -13.41 13.24
CA GLN A 7 -6.55 -13.62 12.45
C GLN A 7 -6.68 -12.59 11.32
N LEU A 8 -6.35 -11.33 11.58
CA LEU A 8 -6.38 -10.27 10.57
C LEU A 8 -5.34 -10.53 9.48
N TRP A 9 -4.13 -10.90 9.85
CA TRP A 9 -3.07 -11.24 8.92
C TRP A 9 -3.41 -12.47 8.08
N ASP A 10 -3.90 -13.53 8.71
CA ASP A 10 -4.31 -14.75 8.03
C ASP A 10 -5.40 -14.47 6.99
N ALA A 11 -6.36 -13.63 7.33
CA ALA A 11 -7.44 -13.25 6.41
C ALA A 11 -6.89 -12.48 5.20
N ALA A 12 -5.96 -11.57 5.41
CA ALA A 12 -5.34 -10.80 4.33
C ALA A 12 -4.57 -11.71 3.35
N PHE A 13 -3.71 -12.58 3.85
CA PHE A 13 -2.93 -13.48 3.01
C PHE A 13 -3.79 -14.56 2.34
N GLU A 14 -4.81 -15.06 3.02
CA GLU A 14 -5.77 -16.01 2.43
C GLU A 14 -6.51 -15.36 1.25
N PHE A 15 -6.90 -14.10 1.39
CA PHE A 15 -7.54 -13.36 0.31
C PHE A 15 -6.63 -13.26 -0.92
N LEU A 16 -5.37 -12.89 -0.74
CA LEU A 16 -4.40 -12.84 -1.84
C LEU A 16 -4.20 -14.18 -2.52
N LYS A 17 -4.20 -15.26 -1.74
CA LYS A 17 -3.94 -16.60 -2.23
C LYS A 17 -5.11 -17.19 -3.00
N THR A 18 -6.35 -16.87 -2.59
CA THR A 18 -7.56 -17.55 -3.11
C THR A 18 -8.29 -16.78 -4.18
N GLN A 19 -8.08 -15.47 -4.30
CA GLN A 19 -8.77 -14.65 -5.29
C GLN A 19 -8.07 -14.68 -6.65
N ASN A 20 -8.87 -14.62 -7.71
CA ASN A 20 -8.35 -14.41 -9.06
C ASN A 20 -8.10 -12.90 -9.27
N LEU A 21 -6.91 -12.44 -8.86
CA LEU A 21 -6.59 -11.02 -8.81
C LEU A 21 -6.64 -10.36 -10.19
N GLU A 22 -6.22 -11.06 -11.24
CA GLU A 22 -6.21 -10.51 -12.59
C GLU A 22 -7.61 -10.15 -13.10
N ASN A 23 -8.63 -10.86 -12.62
CA ASN A 23 -10.02 -10.66 -13.03
C ASN A 23 -10.83 -9.79 -12.05
N MET A 24 -10.23 -9.34 -10.96
CA MET A 24 -10.91 -8.45 -10.03
C MET A 24 -11.10 -7.05 -10.63
N ALA A 25 -12.31 -6.54 -10.57
CA ALA A 25 -12.58 -5.16 -10.99
C ALA A 25 -12.03 -4.17 -9.96
N PRO A 26 -11.62 -2.96 -10.39
CA PRO A 26 -11.29 -1.90 -9.44
C PRO A 26 -12.42 -1.63 -8.46
N GLY A 27 -12.09 -1.45 -7.19
CA GLY A 27 -13.07 -1.21 -6.14
C GLY A 27 -12.59 -1.64 -4.77
N LYS A 28 -13.46 -1.47 -3.77
CA LYS A 28 -13.22 -1.86 -2.38
C LYS A 28 -13.88 -3.21 -2.10
N TYR A 29 -13.11 -4.10 -1.48
CA TYR A 29 -13.54 -5.45 -1.12
C TYR A 29 -13.34 -5.68 0.38
N PRO A 30 -14.39 -5.62 1.20
CA PRO A 30 -14.29 -5.97 2.61
C PRO A 30 -13.89 -7.44 2.79
N ILE A 31 -12.96 -7.70 3.70
CA ILE A 31 -12.52 -9.07 4.06
C ILE A 31 -12.99 -9.38 5.47
N ILE A 32 -12.66 -8.53 6.45
CA ILE A 32 -13.23 -8.56 7.80
C ILE A 32 -13.72 -7.14 8.10
N GLY A 33 -14.87 -6.76 7.55
CA GLY A 33 -15.45 -5.44 7.72
C GLY A 33 -14.44 -4.31 7.42
N GLU A 34 -14.29 -3.37 8.36
CA GLU A 34 -13.31 -2.29 8.28
C GLU A 34 -11.95 -2.67 8.90
N ASP A 35 -11.83 -3.85 9.51
CA ASP A 35 -10.58 -4.29 10.13
C ASP A 35 -9.59 -4.84 9.10
N VAL A 36 -10.09 -5.48 8.06
CA VAL A 36 -9.29 -5.92 6.91
C VAL A 36 -10.10 -5.70 5.64
N PHE A 37 -9.58 -4.89 4.74
CA PHE A 37 -10.22 -4.69 3.44
C PHE A 37 -9.20 -4.46 2.34
N ALA A 38 -9.58 -4.80 1.12
CA ALA A 38 -8.75 -4.63 -0.06
C ALA A 38 -9.29 -3.53 -0.95
N THR A 39 -8.39 -2.81 -1.60
CA THR A 39 -8.72 -1.89 -2.68
C THR A 39 -7.95 -2.32 -3.91
N VAL A 40 -8.65 -2.61 -4.99
CA VAL A 40 -8.07 -2.89 -6.30
C VAL A 40 -8.14 -1.62 -7.13
N SER A 41 -7.02 -1.24 -7.72
CA SER A 41 -6.93 -0.09 -8.63
C SER A 41 -6.25 -0.47 -9.93
N GLU A 42 -6.66 0.19 -11.01
CA GLU A 42 -5.98 0.13 -12.30
C GLU A 42 -5.87 1.57 -12.79
N ALA A 43 -4.69 2.14 -12.69
CA ALA A 43 -4.50 3.57 -12.84
C ALA A 43 -3.14 3.91 -13.43
N ALA A 44 -3.04 5.13 -13.97
CA ALA A 44 -1.79 5.66 -14.46
C ALA A 44 -0.80 5.87 -13.32
N SER A 45 0.47 5.57 -13.59
CA SER A 45 1.58 5.91 -12.71
C SER A 45 1.88 7.41 -12.78
N HIS A 46 2.59 7.91 -11.78
CA HIS A 46 2.93 9.32 -11.64
C HIS A 46 4.43 9.56 -11.73
N ASP A 47 4.81 10.75 -12.19
CA ASP A 47 6.20 11.19 -12.07
C ASP A 47 6.54 11.40 -10.60
N SER A 48 7.79 11.12 -10.21
CA SER A 48 8.22 11.21 -8.82
C SER A 48 7.98 12.58 -8.19
N ALA A 49 8.08 13.66 -8.97
CA ALA A 49 7.84 15.03 -8.50
C ALA A 49 6.40 15.24 -8.00
N ASP A 50 5.44 14.44 -8.48
CA ASP A 50 4.01 14.57 -8.15
C ASP A 50 3.58 13.65 -7.00
N VAL A 51 4.48 12.85 -6.46
CA VAL A 51 4.17 11.90 -5.39
C VAL A 51 4.81 12.31 -4.08
N LYS A 52 3.99 12.38 -3.04
CA LYS A 52 4.45 12.74 -1.69
C LYS A 52 4.78 11.50 -0.87
N TRP A 53 5.68 11.67 0.08
CA TRP A 53 5.90 10.70 1.14
C TRP A 53 4.73 10.72 2.10
N GLU A 54 4.23 9.56 2.50
CA GLU A 54 3.13 9.44 3.45
C GLU A 54 3.31 8.26 4.39
N SER A 55 2.63 8.31 5.53
CA SER A 55 2.49 7.18 6.46
C SER A 55 1.07 7.13 7.02
N HIS A 56 0.70 6.00 7.59
CA HIS A 56 -0.60 5.75 8.19
C HIS A 56 -0.42 5.30 9.64
N LYS A 57 -1.41 5.56 10.51
CA LYS A 57 -1.35 5.14 11.93
C LYS A 57 -2.31 4.00 12.26
N LYS A 58 -3.45 3.95 11.59
CA LYS A 58 -4.52 3.00 11.91
C LYS A 58 -4.40 1.67 11.21
N TYR A 59 -3.69 1.62 10.09
CA TYR A 59 -3.59 0.45 9.24
C TYR A 59 -2.16 0.17 8.83
N ILE A 60 -1.90 -1.13 8.64
CA ILE A 60 -0.74 -1.61 7.91
C ILE A 60 -1.17 -1.81 6.47
N ASP A 61 -0.38 -1.32 5.51
CA ASP A 61 -0.64 -1.51 4.09
C ASP A 61 0.14 -2.72 3.58
N LEU A 62 -0.56 -3.67 2.97
CA LEU A 62 0.03 -4.72 2.16
C LEU A 62 -0.24 -4.37 0.70
N GLN A 63 0.81 -4.10 -0.08
CA GLN A 63 0.70 -3.73 -1.48
C GLN A 63 1.26 -4.82 -2.38
N TYR A 64 0.50 -5.21 -3.38
CA TYR A 64 0.85 -6.23 -4.35
C TYR A 64 0.51 -5.78 -5.76
N ILE A 65 1.48 -5.88 -6.68
CA ILE A 65 1.26 -5.56 -8.08
C ILE A 65 0.64 -6.75 -8.79
N ILE A 66 -0.50 -6.52 -9.44
CA ILE A 66 -1.19 -7.53 -10.24
C ILE A 66 -0.67 -7.51 -11.68
N LYS A 67 -0.58 -6.31 -12.27
CA LYS A 67 -0.04 -6.08 -13.62
C LYS A 67 0.80 -4.83 -13.67
N GLY A 68 1.90 -4.89 -14.41
CA GLY A 68 2.80 -3.75 -14.60
C GLY A 68 3.91 -3.70 -13.58
N ARG A 69 4.53 -2.55 -13.46
CA ARG A 69 5.59 -2.25 -12.50
C ARG A 69 5.45 -0.82 -12.02
N GLU A 70 5.83 -0.59 -10.78
CA GLU A 70 5.96 0.76 -10.25
C GLU A 70 7.20 0.87 -9.35
N VAL A 71 7.68 2.08 -9.20
CA VAL A 71 8.74 2.38 -8.24
C VAL A 71 8.10 2.86 -6.95
N ILE A 72 8.60 2.38 -5.83
CA ILE A 72 8.13 2.77 -4.50
C ILE A 72 9.30 3.16 -3.63
N GLY A 73 9.20 4.30 -2.94
CA GLY A 73 10.17 4.74 -1.97
C GLY A 73 9.77 4.30 -0.56
N ILE A 74 10.76 3.95 0.25
CA ILE A 74 10.57 3.54 1.65
C ILE A 74 11.55 4.31 2.52
N ALA A 75 11.07 4.88 3.62
CA ALA A 75 11.88 5.60 4.59
C ALA A 75 11.34 5.39 5.99
N ASP A 76 12.21 5.59 7.00
CA ASP A 76 11.80 5.60 8.40
C ASP A 76 11.12 6.94 8.71
N ALA A 77 9.82 6.89 9.02
CA ALA A 77 9.03 8.09 9.30
C ALA A 77 9.56 8.87 10.51
N SER A 78 10.18 8.21 11.48
CA SER A 78 10.74 8.87 12.66
C SER A 78 11.94 9.77 12.34
N LYS A 79 12.59 9.56 11.20
CA LYS A 79 13.73 10.34 10.71
C LYS A 79 13.36 11.36 9.64
N ALA A 80 12.09 11.42 9.27
CA ALA A 80 11.58 12.29 8.21
C ALA A 80 11.05 13.61 8.80
N THR A 81 11.01 14.64 7.97
CA THR A 81 10.43 15.93 8.33
C THR A 81 8.96 15.96 7.94
N ILE A 82 8.07 16.22 8.90
CA ILE A 82 6.62 16.31 8.65
C ILE A 82 6.34 17.58 7.85
N THR A 83 5.68 17.42 6.71
CA THR A 83 5.23 18.55 5.87
C THR A 83 3.73 18.80 6.00
N LYS A 84 2.97 17.74 6.32
CA LYS A 84 1.54 17.83 6.59
C LYS A 84 1.20 16.94 7.78
N PRO A 85 0.62 17.50 8.87
CA PRO A 85 0.26 16.71 10.04
C PRO A 85 -0.78 15.64 9.72
N TYR A 86 -0.89 14.67 10.63
CA TYR A 86 -1.83 13.55 10.53
C TYR A 86 -3.28 14.04 10.36
N THR A 87 -3.90 13.61 9.28
CA THR A 87 -5.33 13.80 9.00
C THR A 87 -5.84 12.59 8.21
N VAL A 88 -7.07 12.13 8.48
CA VAL A 88 -7.71 11.01 7.76
C VAL A 88 -6.73 9.84 7.49
N ASP A 89 -6.08 9.38 8.54
CA ASP A 89 -5.07 8.33 8.56
C ASP A 89 -3.90 8.53 7.56
N ALA A 90 -3.43 9.77 7.40
CA ALA A 90 -2.26 10.04 6.59
C ALA A 90 -1.45 11.22 7.16
N MET A 91 -0.14 11.12 7.05
CA MET A 91 0.81 12.21 7.28
C MET A 91 1.72 12.33 6.08
N ASN A 92 2.14 13.55 5.74
CA ASN A 92 3.10 13.77 4.67
C ASN A 92 4.46 14.21 5.22
N TYR A 93 5.50 13.87 4.48
CA TYR A 93 6.89 14.07 4.89
C TYR A 93 7.77 14.54 3.75
N ASN A 94 8.90 15.14 4.12
CA ASN A 94 10.10 15.13 3.30
C ASN A 94 11.05 14.08 3.88
N ALA A 95 11.53 13.19 3.06
CA ALA A 95 12.36 12.08 3.50
C ALA A 95 13.40 11.71 2.45
N ASP A 96 14.54 11.21 2.92
CA ASP A 96 15.47 10.47 2.10
C ASP A 96 15.18 8.99 2.30
N GLY A 97 14.84 8.31 1.23
CA GLY A 97 14.48 6.91 1.29
C GLY A 97 15.21 6.07 0.25
N LYS A 98 14.96 4.78 0.31
CA LYS A 98 15.40 3.83 -0.71
C LYS A 98 14.25 3.55 -1.65
N TYR A 99 14.58 3.28 -2.91
CA TYR A 99 13.60 3.01 -3.95
C TYR A 99 13.71 1.57 -4.43
N TYR A 100 12.56 0.97 -4.66
CA TYR A 100 12.43 -0.41 -5.12
C TYR A 100 11.47 -0.45 -6.30
N THR A 101 11.72 -1.35 -7.24
CA THR A 101 10.76 -1.65 -8.30
C THR A 101 9.86 -2.78 -7.83
N THR A 102 8.55 -2.52 -7.82
CA THR A 102 7.54 -3.52 -7.50
C THR A 102 7.06 -4.18 -8.78
N GLU A 103 6.79 -5.48 -8.73
CA GLU A 103 6.33 -6.26 -9.88
C GLU A 103 5.49 -7.45 -9.42
N PRO A 104 4.73 -8.11 -10.31
CA PRO A 104 3.98 -9.30 -9.95
C PRO A 104 4.87 -10.37 -9.29
N GLY A 105 4.37 -10.98 -8.22
CA GLY A 105 5.13 -11.95 -7.42
C GLY A 105 5.84 -11.37 -6.21
N LYS A 106 5.85 -10.04 -6.06
CA LYS A 106 6.42 -9.34 -4.91
C LYS A 106 5.34 -8.55 -4.18
N PHE A 107 5.41 -8.53 -2.86
CA PHE A 107 4.56 -7.66 -2.06
C PHE A 107 5.40 -6.82 -1.10
N PHE A 108 4.83 -5.70 -0.66
CA PHE A 108 5.44 -4.80 0.31
C PHE A 108 4.50 -4.60 1.48
N LEU A 109 5.08 -4.50 2.67
CA LEU A 109 4.36 -4.20 3.91
C LEU A 109 4.84 -2.85 4.43
N PHE A 110 3.90 -1.95 4.69
CA PHE A 110 4.18 -0.67 5.30
C PHE A 110 3.48 -0.58 6.65
N PHE A 111 4.29 -0.56 7.70
CA PHE A 111 3.84 -0.37 9.08
C PHE A 111 3.68 1.12 9.38
N PRO A 112 3.00 1.49 10.47
CA PRO A 112 2.80 2.90 10.81
C PRO A 112 4.07 3.75 10.85
N ASN A 113 5.21 3.15 11.19
CA ASN A 113 6.50 3.85 11.25
C ASN A 113 7.25 3.88 9.91
N ASP A 114 6.67 3.31 8.87
CA ASP A 114 7.24 3.34 7.51
C ASP A 114 6.59 4.45 6.70
N ALA A 115 7.37 5.44 6.29
CA ALA A 115 6.93 6.37 5.27
C ALA A 115 7.14 5.72 3.90
N HIS A 116 6.19 5.88 3.01
CA HIS A 116 6.26 5.33 1.66
C HIS A 116 5.88 6.39 0.63
N ARG A 117 6.44 6.24 -0.55
CA ARG A 117 6.21 7.10 -1.71
C ARG A 117 5.83 6.21 -2.89
N PRO A 118 4.53 5.86 -3.01
CA PRO A 118 4.06 4.86 -3.96
C PRO A 118 3.75 5.46 -5.32
N THR A 119 3.31 4.63 -6.27
CA THR A 119 2.76 5.02 -7.57
C THR A 119 3.73 5.75 -8.50
N ILE A 120 5.02 5.70 -8.25
CA ILE A 120 6.04 6.31 -9.11
C ILE A 120 6.20 5.47 -10.37
N LYS A 121 6.23 6.13 -11.51
CA LYS A 121 6.34 5.48 -12.81
C LYS A 121 7.66 4.70 -12.94
N ALA A 122 7.55 3.42 -13.28
CA ALA A 122 8.68 2.63 -13.76
C ALA A 122 8.79 2.79 -15.27
N PRO A 123 10.02 2.86 -15.84
CA PRO A 123 10.21 3.01 -17.29
C PRO A 123 9.46 1.93 -18.09
N GLY A 124 8.65 2.36 -19.07
CA GLY A 124 7.90 1.46 -19.91
C GLY A 124 6.53 1.01 -19.36
N TYR A 125 6.15 1.43 -18.16
CA TYR A 125 4.89 1.03 -17.52
C TYR A 125 4.05 2.26 -17.15
N ASP A 126 3.14 2.63 -18.02
CA ASP A 126 2.28 3.81 -17.83
C ASP A 126 1.06 3.49 -16.95
N MET A 127 0.61 2.23 -16.98
CA MET A 127 -0.56 1.75 -16.22
C MET A 127 -0.15 0.63 -15.30
N VAL A 128 -0.72 0.63 -14.09
CA VAL A 128 -0.46 -0.40 -13.08
C VAL A 128 -1.80 -0.84 -12.48
N LYS A 129 -1.99 -2.16 -12.42
CA LYS A 129 -3.06 -2.77 -11.65
C LYS A 129 -2.48 -3.32 -10.36
N LYS A 130 -3.01 -2.88 -9.23
CA LYS A 130 -2.53 -3.33 -7.92
C LYS A 130 -3.66 -3.52 -6.93
N ILE A 131 -3.37 -4.30 -5.91
CA ILE A 131 -4.22 -4.46 -4.73
C ILE A 131 -3.47 -3.96 -3.50
N VAL A 132 -4.16 -3.16 -2.70
CA VAL A 132 -3.69 -2.72 -1.39
C VAL A 132 -4.64 -3.28 -0.35
N ILE A 133 -4.13 -4.11 0.55
CA ILE A 133 -4.91 -4.63 1.67
C ILE A 133 -4.53 -3.84 2.90
N LYS A 134 -5.53 -3.22 3.52
CA LYS A 134 -5.37 -2.51 4.78
C LYS A 134 -5.74 -3.42 5.93
N ILE A 135 -4.82 -3.55 6.88
CA ILE A 135 -4.95 -4.39 8.06
C ILE A 135 -4.90 -3.47 9.28
N ARG A 136 -6.00 -3.43 10.04
CA ARG A 136 -6.09 -2.54 11.21
C ARG A 136 -5.02 -2.88 12.25
N VAL A 137 -4.39 -1.86 12.77
CA VAL A 137 -3.48 -1.97 13.91
C VAL A 137 -4.32 -2.10 15.17
N LEU A 138 -4.10 -3.18 15.90
CA LEU A 138 -4.78 -3.47 17.16
C LEU A 138 -3.97 -3.00 18.37
#